data_7f4cadf7c76ef9ce737b2e1f5a2bbfdf
#
_entry.id   7f4cadf7c76ef9ce737b2e1f5a2bbfdf
#
_cell.length_a   1.000
_cell.length_b   1.000
_cell.length_c   1.000
_cell.angle_alpha   90.00
_cell.angle_beta   90.00
_cell.angle_gamma   90.00
#
_symmetry.space_group_name_H-M   'P 1'
#
loop_
_entity.id
_entity.type
_entity.pdbx_description
1 polymer ?
#
loop_
_entity_poly.entity_id
_entity_poly.type
_entity_poly.pdbx_seq_one_letter_code
_entity_poly.pdbx_strand_id
1 'polypeptide(L)'
;MWDYGSFVHAGWAQNEDFVAGARRNQTYLIATEGTSDTHILKHAIALLRPDIRDFFKFIDVEERHPFSGTGNLAKFAEGLIKIDVHNRALFIFDNDAEGLDTYNSLQRFVFPVNMRAMVLPDLEELRDFPARGPDGVSKTDINGRAAAIECYLDLRLKDRKPPQVTWTNFKEKLGVYQGALDFKESYAKKFYRVTAKSMTSNEYDVSKLCVVLDALQRQCSQMAEQMVPMARNYD
;
A
#
# COMPACT_ATOMS: atom_id res chain seq x y z
N MET A 1 -11.94 -26.18 -29.91
CA MET A 1 -11.89 -25.12 -28.89
C MET A 1 -12.74 -25.56 -27.71
N TRP A 2 -12.18 -25.68 -26.51
CA TRP A 2 -12.94 -26.01 -25.31
C TRP A 2 -13.66 -24.74 -24.88
N ASP A 3 -14.97 -24.80 -24.77
CA ASP A 3 -15.76 -23.67 -24.30
C ASP A 3 -16.26 -23.91 -22.88
N TYR A 4 -16.74 -22.85 -22.27
CA TYR A 4 -17.31 -22.83 -20.92
C TYR A 4 -18.41 -23.89 -20.73
N GLY A 5 -19.31 -24.02 -21.69
CA GLY A 5 -20.42 -24.97 -21.63
C GLY A 5 -19.94 -26.43 -21.57
N SER A 6 -18.84 -26.76 -22.25
CA SER A 6 -18.26 -28.09 -22.27
C SER A 6 -17.78 -28.54 -20.89
N PHE A 7 -17.14 -27.65 -20.10
CA PHE A 7 -16.67 -28.01 -18.76
C PHE A 7 -17.84 -28.25 -17.78
N VAL A 8 -18.86 -27.40 -17.84
CA VAL A 8 -20.05 -27.54 -16.99
C VAL A 8 -20.84 -28.79 -17.38
N HIS A 9 -21.04 -29.05 -18.69
CA HIS A 9 -21.77 -30.19 -19.18
C HIS A 9 -21.05 -31.52 -18.88
N ALA A 10 -19.73 -31.49 -18.89
CA ALA A 10 -18.92 -32.66 -18.50
C ALA A 10 -18.87 -32.90 -16.98
N GLY A 11 -19.46 -32.01 -16.18
CA GLY A 11 -19.47 -32.11 -14.71
C GLY A 11 -18.11 -31.83 -14.06
N TRP A 12 -17.17 -31.19 -14.78
CA TRP A 12 -15.82 -30.87 -14.28
C TRP A 12 -15.80 -29.56 -13.52
N ALA A 13 -16.81 -28.71 -13.73
CA ALA A 13 -16.95 -27.44 -13.02
C ALA A 13 -18.42 -27.13 -12.80
N GLN A 14 -18.71 -26.35 -11.76
CA GLN A 14 -20.05 -25.86 -11.45
C GLN A 14 -20.20 -24.43 -11.96
N ASN A 15 -21.42 -23.99 -12.25
CA ASN A 15 -21.69 -22.59 -12.65
C ASN A 15 -21.16 -21.59 -11.59
N GLU A 16 -21.22 -21.95 -10.31
CA GLU A 16 -20.74 -21.15 -9.19
C GLU A 16 -19.23 -20.95 -9.22
N ASP A 17 -18.45 -21.87 -9.75
CA ASP A 17 -16.99 -21.75 -9.85
C ASP A 17 -16.60 -20.61 -10.79
N PHE A 18 -17.36 -20.39 -11.84
CA PHE A 18 -17.14 -19.29 -12.80
C PHE A 18 -17.66 -17.95 -12.27
N VAL A 19 -18.77 -17.94 -11.55
CA VAL A 19 -19.29 -16.74 -10.87
C VAL A 19 -18.33 -16.31 -9.77
N ALA A 20 -17.76 -17.22 -9.00
CA ALA A 20 -16.74 -16.92 -8.01
C ALA A 20 -15.45 -16.38 -8.66
N GLY A 21 -15.09 -16.87 -9.84
CA GLY A 21 -13.98 -16.32 -10.63
C GLY A 21 -14.22 -14.88 -11.06
N ALA A 22 -15.44 -14.54 -11.52
CA ALA A 22 -15.82 -13.19 -11.85
C ALA A 22 -15.69 -12.25 -10.64
N ARG A 23 -16.12 -12.67 -9.45
CA ARG A 23 -15.95 -11.87 -8.21
C ARG A 23 -14.47 -11.69 -7.84
N ARG A 24 -13.62 -12.70 -8.01
CA ARG A 24 -12.17 -12.60 -7.79
C ARG A 24 -11.52 -11.58 -8.72
N ASN A 25 -11.94 -11.52 -9.98
CA ASN A 25 -11.43 -10.55 -10.96
C ASN A 25 -11.90 -9.11 -10.70
N GLN A 26 -12.88 -8.89 -9.83
CA GLN A 26 -13.35 -7.56 -9.44
C GLN A 26 -12.61 -7.00 -8.23
N THR A 27 -11.91 -7.82 -7.44
CA THR A 27 -11.17 -7.38 -6.26
C THR A 27 -9.73 -7.02 -6.60
N TYR A 28 -9.18 -6.07 -5.85
CA TYR A 28 -7.79 -5.66 -5.92
C TYR A 28 -7.00 -6.35 -4.81
N LEU A 29 -5.97 -7.09 -5.19
CA LEU A 29 -5.01 -7.65 -4.26
C LEU A 29 -4.02 -6.56 -3.87
N ILE A 30 -3.96 -6.21 -2.59
CA ILE A 30 -3.04 -5.20 -2.05
C ILE A 30 -1.89 -5.91 -1.35
N ALA A 31 -0.68 -5.62 -1.79
CA ALA A 31 0.56 -6.11 -1.19
C ALA A 31 1.38 -4.93 -0.67
N THR A 32 1.86 -5.01 0.58
CA THR A 32 2.64 -3.98 1.26
C THR A 32 3.97 -4.56 1.74
N GLU A 33 4.91 -3.70 2.17
CA GLU A 33 6.22 -4.14 2.64
C GLU A 33 6.17 -4.90 3.96
N GLY A 34 5.23 -4.55 4.82
CA GLY A 34 5.14 -5.08 6.17
C GLY A 34 3.72 -5.30 6.69
N THR A 35 3.64 -6.03 7.80
CA THR A 35 2.38 -6.32 8.50
C THR A 35 1.73 -5.05 9.05
N SER A 36 2.56 -4.10 9.53
CA SER A 36 2.09 -2.80 10.05
C SER A 36 1.30 -2.05 8.99
N ASP A 37 1.86 -1.98 7.77
CA ASP A 37 1.25 -1.26 6.63
C ASP A 37 -0.09 -1.88 6.27
N THR A 38 -0.12 -3.21 6.16
CA THR A 38 -1.36 -3.98 5.90
C THR A 38 -2.43 -3.66 6.95
N HIS A 39 -2.08 -3.70 8.23
CA HIS A 39 -3.05 -3.48 9.31
C HIS A 39 -3.52 -2.02 9.35
N ILE A 40 -2.61 -1.05 9.16
CA ILE A 40 -2.96 0.37 9.11
C ILE A 40 -3.91 0.64 7.94
N LEU A 41 -3.59 0.17 6.74
CA LEU A 41 -4.43 0.39 5.56
C LEU A 41 -5.78 -0.32 5.67
N LYS A 42 -5.83 -1.56 6.14
CA LYS A 42 -7.10 -2.27 6.40
C LYS A 42 -8.00 -1.49 7.36
N HIS A 43 -7.43 -1.03 8.48
CA HIS A 43 -8.17 -0.26 9.48
C HIS A 43 -8.63 1.09 8.92
N ALA A 44 -7.77 1.79 8.18
CA ALA A 44 -8.08 3.05 7.53
C ALA A 44 -9.23 2.92 6.52
N ILE A 45 -9.18 1.92 5.64
CA ILE A 45 -10.26 1.67 4.67
C ILE A 45 -11.57 1.34 5.39
N ALA A 46 -11.53 0.48 6.41
CA ALA A 46 -12.74 0.13 7.17
C ALA A 46 -13.39 1.34 7.87
N LEU A 47 -12.59 2.30 8.32
CA LEU A 47 -13.06 3.51 8.99
C LEU A 47 -13.49 4.62 8.01
N LEU A 48 -12.69 4.86 6.98
CA LEU A 48 -12.78 6.06 6.13
C LEU A 48 -13.49 5.80 4.79
N ARG A 49 -13.52 4.55 4.34
CA ARG A 49 -14.10 4.13 3.05
C ARG A 49 -14.82 2.79 3.19
N PRO A 50 -15.79 2.66 4.13
CA PRO A 50 -16.46 1.37 4.41
C PRO A 50 -17.24 0.82 3.22
N ASP A 51 -17.71 1.69 2.34
CA ASP A 51 -18.47 1.41 1.12
C ASP A 51 -17.66 0.65 0.05
N ILE A 52 -16.35 0.84 0.02
CA ILE A 52 -15.46 0.19 -0.95
C ILE A 52 -14.55 -0.87 -0.33
N ARG A 53 -14.68 -1.14 0.97
CA ARG A 53 -13.80 -2.07 1.70
C ARG A 53 -13.68 -3.44 1.03
N ASP A 54 -14.78 -3.97 0.55
CA ASP A 54 -14.87 -5.33 0.02
C ASP A 54 -14.24 -5.48 -1.38
N PHE A 55 -13.87 -4.37 -2.02
CA PHE A 55 -13.07 -4.39 -3.25
C PHE A 55 -11.58 -4.63 -2.99
N PHE A 56 -11.10 -4.53 -1.75
CA PHE A 56 -9.69 -4.69 -1.41
C PHE A 56 -9.45 -5.97 -0.62
N LYS A 57 -8.58 -6.81 -1.16
CA LYS A 57 -8.09 -8.01 -0.50
C LYS A 57 -6.60 -7.83 -0.21
N PHE A 58 -6.27 -7.65 1.04
CA PHE A 58 -4.88 -7.59 1.45
C PHE A 58 -4.26 -8.98 1.47
N ILE A 59 -3.00 -9.06 1.06
CA ILE A 59 -2.20 -10.25 1.32
C ILE A 59 -1.96 -10.25 2.81
N ASP A 60 -2.78 -11.00 3.51
CA ASP A 60 -2.74 -11.10 4.96
C ASP A 60 -1.79 -12.18 5.40
N VAL A 61 -1.07 -11.88 6.44
CA VAL A 61 0.11 -12.60 6.81
C VAL A 61 0.14 -12.81 8.30
N GLU A 62 -1.01 -13.08 8.87
CA GLU A 62 -1.16 -13.32 10.30
C GLU A 62 -0.24 -14.46 10.80
N GLU A 63 0.15 -15.39 9.93
CA GLU A 63 0.99 -16.51 10.36
C GLU A 63 2.46 -16.44 9.88
N ARG A 64 2.78 -15.85 8.74
CA ARG A 64 4.17 -15.61 8.25
C ARG A 64 4.15 -14.64 7.10
N HIS A 65 4.63 -13.41 7.30
CA HIS A 65 4.71 -12.44 6.20
C HIS A 65 5.62 -12.99 5.09
N PRO A 66 5.07 -13.40 3.91
CA PRO A 66 5.87 -14.01 2.86
C PRO A 66 6.88 -13.03 2.27
N PHE A 67 6.70 -11.73 2.54
CA PHE A 67 7.47 -10.64 1.95
C PHE A 67 7.97 -9.68 3.02
N SER A 68 8.55 -10.15 4.09
CA SER A 68 9.12 -9.23 5.07
C SER A 68 10.21 -8.38 4.40
N GLY A 69 9.92 -7.08 4.26
CA GLY A 69 10.79 -6.05 3.69
C GLY A 69 10.66 -5.84 2.18
N THR A 70 11.07 -4.66 1.78
CA THR A 70 10.98 -4.05 0.44
C THR A 70 11.46 -4.97 -0.69
N GLY A 71 12.61 -5.61 -0.50
CA GLY A 71 13.20 -6.49 -1.53
C GLY A 71 12.40 -7.77 -1.79
N ASN A 72 11.71 -8.30 -0.79
CA ASN A 72 10.87 -9.48 -0.96
C ASN A 72 9.54 -9.13 -1.64
N LEU A 73 8.96 -7.98 -1.32
CA LEU A 73 7.79 -7.46 -2.04
C LEU A 73 8.10 -7.26 -3.52
N ALA A 74 9.28 -6.72 -3.84
CA ALA A 74 9.72 -6.54 -5.22
C ALA A 74 9.87 -7.87 -5.96
N LYS A 75 10.51 -8.88 -5.35
CA LYS A 75 10.62 -10.22 -5.94
C LYS A 75 9.28 -10.88 -6.18
N PHE A 76 8.33 -10.66 -5.27
CA PHE A 76 6.98 -11.14 -5.44
C PHE A 76 6.28 -10.45 -6.61
N ALA A 77 6.36 -9.12 -6.70
CA ALA A 77 5.82 -8.35 -7.82
C ALA A 77 6.43 -8.83 -9.15
N GLU A 78 7.77 -8.97 -9.22
CA GLU A 78 8.47 -9.50 -10.40
C GLU A 78 7.99 -10.90 -10.77
N GLY A 79 7.80 -11.77 -9.80
CA GLY A 79 7.27 -13.11 -10.02
C GLY A 79 5.88 -13.08 -10.65
N LEU A 80 4.97 -12.24 -10.13
CA LEU A 80 3.62 -12.10 -10.67
C LEU A 80 3.59 -11.45 -12.06
N ILE A 81 4.50 -10.51 -12.35
CA ILE A 81 4.64 -9.91 -13.70
C ILE A 81 5.05 -10.96 -14.73
N LYS A 82 5.90 -11.94 -14.35
CA LYS A 82 6.40 -12.98 -15.26
C LYS A 82 5.42 -14.13 -15.51
N ILE A 83 4.40 -14.26 -14.68
CA ILE A 83 3.35 -15.27 -14.84
C ILE A 83 2.03 -14.56 -15.17
N ASP A 84 1.25 -15.14 -16.07
CA ASP A 84 -0.04 -14.56 -16.48
C ASP A 84 -1.09 -14.73 -15.37
N VAL A 85 -1.13 -13.78 -14.44
CA VAL A 85 -2.07 -13.77 -13.33
C VAL A 85 -3.21 -12.81 -13.62
N HIS A 86 -4.44 -13.30 -13.63
CA HIS A 86 -5.64 -12.50 -13.94
C HIS A 86 -6.10 -11.60 -12.79
N ASN A 87 -5.56 -11.75 -11.59
CA ASN A 87 -5.91 -10.91 -10.44
C ASN A 87 -5.38 -9.48 -10.63
N ARG A 88 -6.19 -8.50 -10.25
CA ARG A 88 -5.72 -7.11 -10.14
C ARG A 88 -4.82 -7.01 -8.91
N ALA A 89 -3.63 -6.47 -9.06
CA ALA A 89 -2.68 -6.33 -7.96
C ALA A 89 -2.08 -4.93 -7.88
N LEU A 90 -2.01 -4.40 -6.66
CA LEU A 90 -1.34 -3.13 -6.35
C LEU A 90 -0.28 -3.38 -5.28
N PHE A 91 0.97 -3.05 -5.60
CA PHE A 91 2.11 -3.13 -4.69
C PHE A 91 2.38 -1.74 -4.14
N ILE A 92 2.39 -1.62 -2.81
CA ILE A 92 2.55 -0.34 -2.11
C ILE A 92 3.87 -0.34 -1.35
N PHE A 93 4.71 0.63 -1.66
CA PHE A 93 6.00 0.86 -1.05
C PHE A 93 5.96 2.09 -0.14
N ASP A 94 6.73 2.07 0.93
CA ASP A 94 6.94 3.25 1.77
C ASP A 94 7.60 4.39 0.98
N ASN A 95 7.33 5.61 1.36
CA ASN A 95 7.98 6.80 0.79
C ASN A 95 9.28 7.08 1.54
N ASP A 96 10.14 6.06 1.62
CA ASP A 96 11.47 6.14 2.18
C ASP A 96 12.53 5.80 1.14
N ALA A 97 13.81 5.88 1.49
CA ALA A 97 14.88 5.70 0.51
C ALA A 97 14.92 4.27 -0.07
N GLU A 98 14.56 3.28 0.75
CA GLU A 98 14.57 1.87 0.32
C GLU A 98 13.35 1.53 -0.54
N GLY A 99 12.16 1.98 -0.13
CA GLY A 99 10.93 1.82 -0.89
C GLY A 99 11.02 2.49 -2.26
N LEU A 100 11.55 3.71 -2.31
CA LEU A 100 11.71 4.46 -3.56
C LEU A 100 12.73 3.81 -4.51
N ASP A 101 13.91 3.36 -4.03
CA ASP A 101 14.90 2.64 -4.86
C ASP A 101 14.30 1.36 -5.45
N THR A 102 13.57 0.64 -4.62
CA THR A 102 12.92 -0.62 -5.02
C THR A 102 11.81 -0.38 -6.03
N TYR A 103 10.95 0.60 -5.79
CA TYR A 103 9.93 1.03 -6.74
C TYR A 103 10.54 1.40 -8.11
N ASN A 104 11.59 2.24 -8.11
CA ASN A 104 12.29 2.63 -9.33
C ASN A 104 12.91 1.43 -10.05
N SER A 105 13.40 0.43 -9.32
CA SER A 105 13.92 -0.80 -9.87
C SER A 105 12.83 -1.63 -10.56
N LEU A 106 11.62 -1.65 -10.02
CA LEU A 106 10.46 -2.33 -10.62
C LEU A 106 9.96 -1.64 -11.89
N GLN A 107 10.14 -0.32 -12.05
CA GLN A 107 9.74 0.40 -13.26
C GLN A 107 10.51 -0.06 -14.52
N ARG A 108 11.55 -0.87 -14.39
CA ARG A 108 12.24 -1.50 -15.51
C ARG A 108 11.45 -2.63 -16.16
N PHE A 109 10.44 -3.15 -15.46
CA PHE A 109 9.54 -4.18 -15.97
C PHE A 109 8.32 -3.53 -16.61
N VAL A 110 7.82 -4.16 -17.68
CA VAL A 110 6.52 -3.80 -18.25
C VAL A 110 5.43 -4.44 -17.41
N PHE A 111 4.70 -3.62 -16.67
CA PHE A 111 3.59 -4.09 -15.87
C PHE A 111 2.40 -4.50 -16.76
N PRO A 112 1.78 -5.66 -16.52
CA PRO A 112 0.49 -5.98 -17.11
C PRO A 112 -0.58 -4.93 -16.72
N VAL A 113 -1.60 -4.77 -17.54
CA VAL A 113 -2.68 -3.77 -17.32
C VAL A 113 -3.44 -3.94 -16.01
N ASN A 114 -3.42 -5.15 -15.45
CA ASN A 114 -4.05 -5.51 -14.18
C ASN A 114 -3.10 -5.41 -12.98
N MET A 115 -1.89 -4.90 -13.16
CA MET A 115 -0.92 -4.75 -12.07
C MET A 115 -0.32 -3.35 -12.06
N ARG A 116 -0.09 -2.81 -10.86
CA ARG A 116 0.59 -1.54 -10.64
C ARG A 116 1.43 -1.57 -9.37
N ALA A 117 2.41 -0.70 -9.32
CA ALA A 117 3.13 -0.36 -8.10
C ALA A 117 2.96 1.13 -7.81
N MET A 118 2.97 1.49 -6.53
CA MET A 118 3.00 2.88 -6.07
C MET A 118 3.88 3.04 -4.84
N VAL A 119 4.42 4.23 -4.68
CA VAL A 119 5.00 4.69 -3.42
C VAL A 119 3.95 5.51 -2.68
N LEU A 120 3.97 5.53 -1.36
CA LEU A 120 3.12 6.41 -0.57
C LEU A 120 3.33 7.87 -1.02
N PRO A 121 2.26 8.70 -1.10
CA PRO A 121 2.35 10.03 -1.68
C PRO A 121 3.21 10.99 -0.83
N ASP A 122 3.91 11.90 -1.49
CA ASP A 122 4.56 13.03 -0.80
C ASP A 122 3.52 13.88 -0.06
N LEU A 123 3.90 14.36 1.12
CA LEU A 123 3.11 15.30 1.90
C LEU A 123 3.92 16.59 2.17
N GLU A 124 3.24 17.73 2.07
CA GLU A 124 3.86 19.02 2.35
C GLU A 124 4.33 19.12 3.80
N GLU A 125 3.57 18.56 4.74
CA GLU A 125 3.93 18.56 6.17
C GLU A 125 5.18 17.75 6.48
N LEU A 126 5.60 16.86 5.58
CA LEU A 126 6.82 16.06 5.73
C LEU A 126 8.07 16.72 5.13
N ARG A 127 7.91 17.88 4.46
CA ARG A 127 9.05 18.62 3.90
C ARG A 127 9.86 19.41 4.94
N ASP A 128 9.25 19.73 6.08
CA ASP A 128 9.89 20.47 7.16
C ASP A 128 9.75 19.69 8.49
N PHE A 129 10.19 18.44 8.47
CA PHE A 129 9.99 17.51 9.57
C PHE A 129 11.23 17.40 10.46
N PRO A 130 11.09 17.33 11.80
CA PRO A 130 12.22 17.16 12.70
C PRO A 130 12.95 15.85 12.45
N ALA A 131 14.25 15.91 12.17
CA ALA A 131 15.09 14.74 11.95
C ALA A 131 16.39 14.87 12.75
N ARG A 132 16.75 13.79 13.43
CA ARG A 132 17.94 13.67 14.24
C ARG A 132 19.04 12.92 13.51
N GLY A 133 20.17 13.56 13.37
CA GLY A 133 21.40 12.98 12.82
C GLY A 133 22.60 13.16 13.76
N PRO A 134 23.82 12.91 13.25
CA PRO A 134 25.07 13.09 14.01
C PRO A 134 25.24 14.51 14.57
N ASP A 135 24.80 15.52 13.80
CA ASP A 135 24.94 16.94 14.14
C ASP A 135 23.77 17.50 14.97
N GLY A 136 22.91 16.62 15.48
CA GLY A 136 21.75 16.99 16.28
C GLY A 136 20.42 16.91 15.52
N VAL A 137 19.43 17.70 15.96
CA VAL A 137 18.09 17.74 15.36
C VAL A 137 18.00 18.95 14.44
N SER A 138 17.59 18.71 13.20
CA SER A 138 17.29 19.74 12.21
C SER A 138 15.95 19.44 11.55
N LYS A 139 15.36 20.45 10.90
CA LYS A 139 14.19 20.27 10.06
C LYS A 139 14.62 19.96 8.62
N THR A 140 13.99 18.98 8.00
CA THR A 140 14.36 18.53 6.66
C THR A 140 13.20 17.81 5.99
N ASP A 141 13.26 17.69 4.68
CA ASP A 141 12.34 16.87 3.90
C ASP A 141 12.61 15.37 4.13
N ILE A 142 11.61 14.67 4.62
CA ILE A 142 11.67 13.23 4.86
C ILE A 142 10.92 12.41 3.80
N ASN A 143 10.22 13.05 2.84
CA ASN A 143 9.66 12.35 1.67
C ASN A 143 10.79 11.71 0.87
N GLY A 144 10.59 10.48 0.43
CA GLY A 144 11.60 9.68 -0.28
C GLY A 144 12.80 9.26 0.57
N ARG A 145 12.75 9.48 1.90
CA ARG A 145 13.90 9.23 2.79
C ARG A 145 13.53 8.49 4.08
N ALA A 146 12.35 8.78 4.67
CA ALA A 146 11.95 8.21 5.96
C ALA A 146 10.44 8.20 6.20
N ALA A 147 9.62 8.48 5.18
CA ALA A 147 8.18 8.57 5.33
C ALA A 147 7.51 7.18 5.16
N ALA A 148 7.65 6.32 6.17
CA ALA A 148 6.89 5.09 6.29
C ALA A 148 5.41 5.38 6.60
N ILE A 149 4.54 4.37 6.45
CA ILE A 149 3.07 4.52 6.62
C ILE A 149 2.68 5.19 7.94
N GLU A 150 3.43 4.97 9.01
CA GLU A 150 3.15 5.59 10.31
C GLU A 150 3.29 7.12 10.30
N CYS A 151 4.07 7.70 9.37
CA CYS A 151 4.16 9.16 9.21
C CYS A 151 2.84 9.79 8.73
N TYR A 152 1.95 9.00 8.14
CA TYR A 152 0.63 9.43 7.69
C TYR A 152 -0.45 9.34 8.77
N LEU A 153 -0.10 8.90 9.97
CA LEU A 153 -0.97 8.87 11.14
C LEU A 153 -0.99 10.23 11.85
N ASP A 154 -1.92 10.39 12.81
CA ASP A 154 -1.89 11.52 13.75
C ASP A 154 -0.74 11.33 14.74
N LEU A 155 0.33 12.10 14.54
CA LEU A 155 1.59 11.99 15.28
C LEU A 155 1.56 12.74 16.63
N ARG A 156 0.39 13.13 17.13
CA ARG A 156 0.26 13.74 18.47
C ARG A 156 0.13 12.63 19.52
N LEU A 157 1.11 12.51 20.40
CA LEU A 157 1.05 11.63 21.58
C LEU A 157 1.03 12.49 22.84
N LYS A 158 0.11 12.18 23.78
CA LYS A 158 0.08 12.81 25.09
C LYS A 158 1.38 12.47 25.84
N ASP A 159 1.93 13.47 26.53
CA ASP A 159 3.13 13.33 27.38
C ASP A 159 4.40 12.84 26.65
N ARG A 160 4.49 13.05 25.34
CA ARG A 160 5.67 12.72 24.54
C ARG A 160 6.25 13.96 23.84
N LYS A 161 7.54 13.86 23.52
CA LYS A 161 8.20 14.86 22.67
C LYS A 161 7.52 14.93 21.30
N PRO A 162 7.63 16.06 20.59
CA PRO A 162 7.17 16.16 19.20
C PRO A 162 7.71 14.99 18.34
N PRO A 163 6.96 14.60 17.29
CA PRO A 163 7.41 13.55 16.41
C PRO A 163 8.72 13.95 15.72
N GLN A 164 9.62 12.99 15.59
CA GLN A 164 10.87 13.16 14.87
C GLN A 164 11.28 11.84 14.19
N VAL A 165 12.09 11.98 13.14
CA VAL A 165 12.78 10.86 12.48
C VAL A 165 14.20 10.78 13.03
N THR A 166 14.75 9.59 13.14
CA THR A 166 16.17 9.36 13.39
C THR A 166 16.79 8.75 12.13
N TRP A 167 17.86 9.37 11.62
CA TRP A 167 18.63 8.81 10.51
C TRP A 167 19.34 7.53 10.96
N THR A 168 19.17 6.45 10.20
CA THR A 168 19.69 5.12 10.56
C THR A 168 20.96 4.76 9.78
N ASN A 169 20.95 4.97 8.47
CA ASN A 169 22.09 4.67 7.61
C ASN A 169 22.12 5.55 6.38
N PHE A 170 23.31 5.76 5.82
CA PHE A 170 23.48 6.44 4.55
C PHE A 170 23.44 5.42 3.42
N LYS A 171 22.59 5.65 2.43
CA LYS A 171 22.46 4.82 1.23
C LYS A 171 23.38 5.41 0.16
N GLU A 172 24.61 4.94 0.07
CA GLU A 172 25.63 5.48 -0.85
C GLU A 172 25.15 5.53 -2.30
N LYS A 173 24.49 4.48 -2.78
CA LYS A 173 23.94 4.39 -4.15
C LYS A 173 22.96 5.52 -4.47
N LEU A 174 22.21 5.99 -3.50
CA LEU A 174 21.17 7.02 -3.63
C LEU A 174 21.66 8.41 -3.20
N GLY A 175 22.79 8.47 -2.50
CA GLY A 175 23.31 9.71 -1.94
C GLY A 175 22.45 10.33 -0.85
N VAL A 176 21.58 9.54 -0.19
CA VAL A 176 20.65 10.03 0.83
C VAL A 176 20.69 9.17 2.10
N TYR A 177 20.26 9.78 3.21
CA TYR A 177 20.03 9.02 4.44
C TYR A 177 18.68 8.32 4.40
N GLN A 178 18.66 7.08 4.87
CA GLN A 178 17.47 6.37 5.30
C GLN A 178 17.20 6.72 6.75
N GLY A 179 15.94 6.97 7.11
CA GLY A 179 15.53 7.25 8.47
C GLY A 179 14.35 6.40 8.92
N ALA A 180 14.04 6.48 10.20
CA ALA A 180 12.88 5.85 10.79
C ALA A 180 12.18 6.80 11.76
N LEU A 181 10.85 6.79 11.76
CA LEU A 181 10.04 7.55 12.70
C LEU A 181 10.23 6.99 14.11
N ASP A 182 10.59 7.87 15.06
CA ASP A 182 10.67 7.50 16.47
C ASP A 182 9.28 7.12 17.00
N PHE A 183 9.21 6.07 17.82
CA PHE A 183 7.95 5.60 18.45
C PHE A 183 6.83 5.19 17.47
N LYS A 184 7.15 4.77 16.26
CA LYS A 184 6.18 4.39 15.22
C LYS A 184 5.09 3.43 15.72
N GLU A 185 5.45 2.45 16.54
CA GLU A 185 4.49 1.50 17.13
C GLU A 185 3.46 2.18 18.07
N SER A 186 3.84 3.26 18.74
CA SER A 186 2.92 4.00 19.62
C SER A 186 1.85 4.75 18.81
N TYR A 187 2.22 5.31 17.64
CA TYR A 187 1.29 5.94 16.73
C TYR A 187 0.33 4.91 16.12
N ALA A 188 0.85 3.77 15.67
CA ALA A 188 0.03 2.67 15.17
C ALA A 188 -0.95 2.16 16.24
N LYS A 189 -0.50 1.91 17.47
CA LYS A 189 -1.37 1.52 18.59
C LYS A 189 -2.44 2.55 18.93
N LYS A 190 -2.13 3.85 18.84
CA LYS A 190 -3.12 4.93 19.00
C LYS A 190 -4.15 4.84 17.88
N PHE A 191 -3.72 4.66 16.63
CA PHE A 191 -4.62 4.57 15.48
C PHE A 191 -5.56 3.37 15.56
N TYR A 192 -5.11 2.20 15.96
CA TYR A 192 -5.97 1.01 16.08
C TYR A 192 -7.09 1.15 17.11
N ARG A 193 -7.02 2.15 18.00
CA ARG A 193 -8.10 2.47 18.96
C ARG A 193 -9.12 3.47 18.39
N VAL A 194 -8.84 4.05 17.23
CA VAL A 194 -9.76 4.99 16.58
C VAL A 194 -10.98 4.23 16.08
N THR A 195 -12.15 4.80 16.37
CA THR A 195 -13.46 4.29 15.94
C THR A 195 -14.19 5.36 15.15
N ALA A 196 -15.28 5.00 14.48
CA ALA A 196 -16.13 5.95 13.79
C ALA A 196 -16.63 7.08 14.73
N LYS A 197 -16.85 6.79 16.02
CA LYS A 197 -17.26 7.79 17.04
C LYS A 197 -16.16 8.81 17.32
N SER A 198 -14.89 8.36 17.49
CA SER A 198 -13.77 9.28 17.76
C SER A 198 -13.42 10.16 16.55
N MET A 199 -13.81 9.76 15.36
CA MET A 199 -13.68 10.60 14.16
C MET A 199 -14.71 11.72 14.11
N THR A 200 -15.93 11.46 14.57
CA THR A 200 -17.00 12.47 14.62
C THR A 200 -16.67 13.58 15.63
N SER A 201 -15.94 13.29 16.70
CA SER A 201 -15.49 14.27 17.70
C SER A 201 -14.23 15.05 17.33
N ASN A 202 -13.67 14.81 16.14
CA ASN A 202 -12.44 15.47 15.64
C ASN A 202 -11.20 15.25 16.55
N GLU A 203 -11.21 14.17 17.34
CA GLU A 203 -10.13 13.86 18.30
C GLU A 203 -8.88 13.27 17.62
N TYR A 204 -9.03 12.73 16.40
CA TYR A 204 -7.95 12.13 15.64
C TYR A 204 -7.90 12.70 14.22
N ASP A 205 -6.74 13.20 13.82
CA ASP A 205 -6.52 13.73 12.48
C ASP A 205 -6.25 12.60 11.48
N VAL A 206 -7.13 12.47 10.50
CA VAL A 206 -7.07 11.46 9.43
C VAL A 206 -6.69 12.04 8.06
N SER A 207 -6.43 13.35 7.98
CA SER A 207 -6.20 14.06 6.72
C SER A 207 -5.13 13.42 5.85
N LYS A 208 -3.99 13.08 6.42
CA LYS A 208 -2.88 12.44 5.73
C LYS A 208 -3.25 11.03 5.23
N LEU A 209 -3.98 10.26 6.04
CA LEU A 209 -4.50 8.94 5.61
C LEU A 209 -5.49 9.06 4.46
N CYS A 210 -6.32 10.09 4.43
CA CYS A 210 -7.21 10.34 3.29
C CYS A 210 -6.40 10.53 2.00
N VAL A 211 -5.28 11.26 2.03
CA VAL A 211 -4.39 11.43 0.86
C VAL A 211 -3.86 10.06 0.38
N VAL A 212 -3.45 9.19 1.31
CA VAL A 212 -3.00 7.82 0.97
C VAL A 212 -4.11 7.01 0.32
N LEU A 213 -5.32 7.01 0.92
CA LEU A 213 -6.46 6.26 0.40
C LEU A 213 -6.93 6.77 -0.96
N ASP A 214 -6.91 8.08 -1.18
CA ASP A 214 -7.26 8.69 -2.47
C ASP A 214 -6.22 8.33 -3.55
N ALA A 215 -4.93 8.29 -3.19
CA ALA A 215 -3.87 7.82 -4.09
C ALA A 215 -4.05 6.34 -4.46
N LEU A 216 -4.31 5.48 -3.47
CA LEU A 216 -4.60 4.06 -3.67
C LEU A 216 -5.82 3.87 -4.59
N GLN A 217 -6.93 4.53 -4.29
CA GLN A 217 -8.16 4.46 -5.08
C GLN A 217 -7.92 4.91 -6.52
N ARG A 218 -7.14 5.98 -6.73
CA ARG A 218 -6.77 6.48 -8.06
C ARG A 218 -6.00 5.43 -8.87
N GLN A 219 -5.03 4.73 -8.26
CA GLN A 219 -4.31 3.65 -8.93
C GLN A 219 -5.23 2.51 -9.35
N CYS A 220 -6.17 2.12 -8.49
CA CYS A 220 -7.16 1.09 -8.78
C CYS A 220 -8.12 1.51 -9.91
N SER A 221 -8.62 2.75 -9.90
CA SER A 221 -9.48 3.29 -10.96
C SER A 221 -8.77 3.32 -12.31
N GLN A 222 -7.53 3.75 -12.36
CA GLN A 222 -6.73 3.75 -13.58
C GLN A 222 -6.48 2.34 -14.13
N MET A 223 -6.31 1.32 -13.28
CA MET A 223 -6.26 -0.07 -13.73
C MET A 223 -7.59 -0.50 -14.35
N ALA A 224 -8.71 -0.16 -13.71
CA ALA A 224 -10.04 -0.49 -14.24
C ALA A 224 -10.29 0.15 -15.62
N GLU A 225 -9.95 1.42 -15.79
CA GLU A 225 -10.10 2.16 -17.04
C GLU A 225 -9.27 1.54 -18.18
N GLN A 226 -8.05 1.10 -17.90
CA GLN A 226 -7.18 0.47 -18.90
C GLN A 226 -7.66 -0.92 -19.34
N MET A 227 -8.44 -1.60 -18.51
CA MET A 227 -8.99 -2.93 -18.82
C MET A 227 -10.30 -2.87 -19.64
N VAL A 228 -11.01 -1.73 -19.64
CA VAL A 228 -12.30 -1.57 -20.35
C VAL A 228 -12.17 -1.60 -21.89
N PRO A 229 -11.11 -1.09 -22.55
CA PRO A 229 -11.03 -1.10 -24.01
C PRO A 229 -10.94 -2.49 -24.63
N MET A 230 -10.48 -3.51 -23.92
CA MET A 230 -10.41 -4.88 -24.44
C MET A 230 -11.77 -5.56 -24.57
N ALA A 231 -12.79 -5.10 -23.85
CA ALA A 231 -14.14 -5.66 -23.91
C ALA A 231 -15.00 -5.09 -25.07
N ARG A 232 -14.60 -3.96 -25.67
CA ARG A 232 -15.37 -3.28 -26.74
C ARG A 232 -15.00 -3.68 -28.17
N ASN A 233 -13.95 -4.48 -28.36
CA ASN A 233 -13.47 -4.87 -29.69
C ASN A 233 -13.93 -6.28 -30.11
N TYR A 234 -14.92 -6.85 -29.46
CA TYR A 234 -15.46 -8.20 -29.77
C TYR A 234 -16.95 -8.17 -30.16
N ASP A 235 -17.47 -7.02 -30.61
CA ASP A 235 -18.79 -6.94 -31.27
C ASP A 235 -18.64 -6.85 -32.78
#